data_9426475939c02f88a40adf1cea938024
#
_entry.id   9426475939c02f88a40adf1cea938024
#
_cell.length_a   1.000
_cell.length_b   1.000
_cell.length_c   1.000
_cell.angle_alpha   90.00
_cell.angle_beta   90.00
_cell.angle_gamma   90.00
#
_symmetry.space_group_name_H-M   'P 1'
#
loop_
_entity.id
_entity.type
_entity.pdbx_description
1 polymer ?
#
loop_
_entity_poly.entity_id
_entity_poly.type
_entity_poly.pdbx_seq_one_letter_code
_entity_poly.pdbx_strand_id
1 'polypeptide(L)'
;GGLPHPTVLAVCQMLGVDEVWAVGGGQAIALMAYGDDDAELAPVDMITGPGNIFVTAAKRLVRGVVGTDAEAGPTEIAIIADDTANPVYVAYDLISQAEHDPMAASVLITASPSLAQRVNAEVEARYSATAHAQRAAEALGGEQSGIVLVDSLDAAVAVANAYAAEHLEIHTAELGAVAERIKHAGAIFV
;
A
#
# COMPACT_ATOMS: atom_id res chain seq x y z
N GLY A 1 -8.05 16.57 -14.13
CA GLY A 1 -8.92 17.59 -14.40
C GLY A 1 -8.76 18.96 -13.77
N GLY A 2 -7.85 19.22 -12.82
CA GLY A 2 -7.60 20.57 -12.27
C GLY A 2 -8.57 21.06 -11.18
N LEU A 3 -9.56 20.24 -10.82
CA LEU A 3 -10.46 20.55 -9.69
C LEU A 3 -10.49 19.38 -8.70
N PRO A 4 -10.68 19.66 -7.39
CA PRO A 4 -10.91 18.64 -6.39
C PRO A 4 -12.14 17.80 -6.72
N HIS A 5 -12.10 16.53 -6.34
CA HIS A 5 -13.27 15.65 -6.51
C HIS A 5 -14.46 16.18 -5.67
N PRO A 6 -15.70 16.14 -6.18
CA PRO A 6 -16.87 16.64 -5.45
C PRO A 6 -17.04 16.06 -4.04
N THR A 7 -16.69 14.79 -3.84
CA THR A 7 -16.72 14.14 -2.53
C THR A 7 -15.76 14.81 -1.54
N VAL A 8 -14.55 15.21 -1.98
CA VAL A 8 -13.58 15.93 -1.14
C VAL A 8 -14.16 17.27 -0.70
N LEU A 9 -14.74 18.03 -1.64
CA LEU A 9 -15.37 19.31 -1.33
C LEU A 9 -16.56 19.16 -0.36
N ALA A 10 -17.36 18.11 -0.52
CA ALA A 10 -18.48 17.82 0.38
C ALA A 10 -17.98 17.55 1.81
N VAL A 11 -16.89 16.77 1.96
CA VAL A 11 -16.29 16.48 3.28
C VAL A 11 -15.69 17.76 3.88
N CYS A 12 -14.99 18.57 3.08
CA CYS A 12 -14.47 19.86 3.54
C CYS A 12 -15.59 20.73 4.10
N GLN A 13 -16.71 20.85 3.36
CA GLN A 13 -17.88 21.61 3.82
C GLN A 13 -18.48 21.04 5.11
N MET A 14 -18.61 19.73 5.23
CA MET A 14 -19.14 19.07 6.44
C MET A 14 -18.26 19.33 7.67
N LEU A 15 -16.97 19.44 7.49
CA LEU A 15 -15.99 19.67 8.55
C LEU A 15 -15.70 21.16 8.81
N GLY A 16 -16.30 22.08 8.06
CA GLY A 16 -16.05 23.52 8.17
C GLY A 16 -14.64 23.92 7.72
N VAL A 17 -14.07 23.19 6.74
CA VAL A 17 -12.80 23.53 6.12
C VAL A 17 -13.08 24.52 4.98
N ASP A 18 -12.69 25.77 5.17
CA ASP A 18 -12.99 26.86 4.23
C ASP A 18 -11.87 27.09 3.20
N GLU A 19 -10.66 26.63 3.52
CA GLU A 19 -9.49 26.81 2.63
C GLU A 19 -9.19 25.51 1.88
N VAL A 20 -9.40 25.53 0.56
CA VAL A 20 -9.20 24.37 -0.32
C VAL A 20 -8.45 24.78 -1.58
N TRP A 21 -7.27 24.25 -1.76
CA TRP A 21 -6.39 24.53 -2.90
C TRP A 21 -6.44 23.42 -3.94
N ALA A 22 -6.74 23.79 -5.18
CA ALA A 22 -6.80 22.84 -6.31
C ALA A 22 -5.41 22.51 -6.85
N VAL A 23 -4.53 22.02 -6.00
CA VAL A 23 -3.15 21.62 -6.31
C VAL A 23 -2.87 20.23 -5.76
N GLY A 24 -1.99 19.45 -6.41
CA GLY A 24 -1.62 18.11 -5.99
C GLY A 24 -0.18 17.76 -6.41
N GLY A 25 0.32 16.61 -5.97
CA GLY A 25 1.67 16.16 -6.27
C GLY A 25 2.76 16.87 -5.44
N GLY A 26 4.02 16.73 -5.87
CA GLY A 26 5.17 17.31 -5.16
C GLY A 26 5.10 18.85 -5.05
N GLN A 27 4.51 19.51 -6.03
CA GLN A 27 4.32 20.96 -6.02
C GLN A 27 3.36 21.42 -4.91
N ALA A 28 2.36 20.61 -4.53
CA ALA A 28 1.50 20.93 -3.40
C ALA A 28 2.27 20.90 -2.08
N ILE A 29 3.20 19.97 -1.93
CA ILE A 29 4.08 19.88 -0.76
C ILE A 29 4.98 21.12 -0.66
N ALA A 30 5.57 21.54 -1.78
CA ALA A 30 6.40 22.75 -1.82
C ALA A 30 5.58 24.00 -1.50
N LEU A 31 4.37 24.13 -2.08
CA LEU A 31 3.45 25.23 -1.81
C LEU A 31 3.09 25.33 -0.33
N MET A 32 2.74 24.22 0.31
CA MET A 32 2.44 24.19 1.74
C MET A 32 3.66 24.48 2.61
N ALA A 33 4.84 24.01 2.23
CA ALA A 33 6.06 24.18 3.03
C ALA A 33 6.62 25.60 2.99
N TYR A 34 6.52 26.28 1.85
CA TYR A 34 7.15 27.60 1.62
C TYR A 34 6.14 28.74 1.49
N GLY A 35 4.87 28.43 1.30
CA GLY A 35 3.84 29.41 1.00
C GLY A 35 3.96 29.98 -0.41
N ASP A 36 3.13 30.98 -0.69
CA ASP A 36 3.12 31.75 -1.95
C ASP A 36 2.52 33.11 -1.66
N ASP A 37 3.33 34.19 -1.75
CA ASP A 37 2.89 35.57 -1.45
C ASP A 37 1.86 36.05 -2.46
N ASP A 38 1.97 35.66 -3.73
CA ASP A 38 1.02 36.09 -4.79
C ASP A 38 -0.36 35.45 -4.59
N ALA A 39 -0.38 34.22 -4.00
CA ALA A 39 -1.61 33.51 -3.66
C ALA A 39 -2.11 33.80 -2.24
N GLU A 40 -1.43 34.64 -1.47
CA GLU A 40 -1.70 34.93 -0.05
C GLU A 40 -1.73 33.64 0.83
N LEU A 41 -0.92 32.65 0.48
CA LEU A 41 -0.80 31.39 1.23
C LEU A 41 0.44 31.44 2.13
N ALA A 42 0.21 31.41 3.44
CA ALA A 42 1.30 31.27 4.42
C ALA A 42 1.83 29.83 4.48
N PRO A 43 3.13 29.62 4.78
CA PRO A 43 3.66 28.30 5.07
C PRO A 43 2.90 27.63 6.22
N VAL A 44 2.71 26.29 6.12
CA VAL A 44 2.06 25.52 7.18
C VAL A 44 3.09 24.94 8.15
N ASP A 45 2.64 24.60 9.37
CA ASP A 45 3.51 23.96 10.38
C ASP A 45 3.64 22.45 10.17
N MET A 46 2.64 21.80 9.57
CA MET A 46 2.57 20.33 9.40
C MET A 46 1.87 19.96 8.08
N ILE A 47 2.47 19.03 7.36
CA ILE A 47 1.88 18.41 6.16
C ILE A 47 1.53 16.97 6.46
N THR A 48 0.26 16.60 6.33
CA THR A 48 -0.24 15.24 6.58
C THR A 48 -0.94 14.68 5.35
N GLY A 49 -1.00 13.37 5.26
CA GLY A 49 -1.71 12.64 4.21
C GLY A 49 -0.80 11.81 3.29
N PRO A 50 -1.35 10.74 2.72
CA PRO A 50 -0.63 9.87 1.79
C PRO A 50 -0.47 10.52 0.42
N GLY A 51 0.41 9.95 -0.40
CA GLY A 51 0.59 10.36 -1.78
C GLY A 51 1.45 9.37 -2.57
N ASN A 52 1.63 9.65 -3.85
CA ASN A 52 2.51 8.87 -4.70
C ASN A 52 4.00 9.11 -4.37
N ILE A 53 4.89 8.42 -5.08
CA ILE A 53 6.34 8.51 -4.89
C ILE A 53 6.89 9.95 -4.97
N PHE A 54 6.28 10.82 -5.79
CA PHE A 54 6.69 12.23 -5.93
C PHE A 54 6.30 13.06 -4.69
N VAL A 55 5.14 12.78 -4.10
CA VAL A 55 4.70 13.40 -2.83
C VAL A 55 5.63 12.95 -1.70
N THR A 56 5.95 11.67 -1.63
CA THR A 56 6.88 11.13 -0.62
C THR A 56 8.27 11.75 -0.76
N ALA A 57 8.79 11.83 -1.99
CA ALA A 57 10.08 12.47 -2.25
C ALA A 57 10.07 13.96 -1.86
N ALA A 58 8.98 14.68 -2.19
CA ALA A 58 8.83 16.08 -1.82
C ALA A 58 8.75 16.27 -0.30
N LYS A 59 8.01 15.42 0.44
CA LYS A 59 7.99 15.44 1.91
C LYS A 59 9.38 15.26 2.51
N ARG A 60 10.21 14.38 1.95
CA ARG A 60 11.61 14.21 2.37
C ARG A 60 12.45 15.47 2.17
N LEU A 61 12.26 16.16 1.04
CA LEU A 61 13.02 17.36 0.72
C LEU A 61 12.69 18.56 1.63
N VAL A 62 11.45 18.65 2.14
CA VAL A 62 11.04 19.73 3.03
C VAL A 62 11.22 19.42 4.52
N ARG A 63 11.78 18.25 4.87
CA ARG A 63 12.14 17.94 6.25
C ARG A 63 13.06 19.00 6.83
N GLY A 64 12.71 19.50 8.02
CA GLY A 64 13.44 20.58 8.69
C GLY A 64 12.95 21.97 8.32
N VAL A 65 12.09 22.11 7.33
CA VAL A 65 11.33 23.34 7.01
C VAL A 65 9.94 23.26 7.64
N VAL A 66 9.26 22.15 7.44
CA VAL A 66 7.91 21.88 7.92
C VAL A 66 7.83 20.50 8.55
N GLY A 67 6.93 20.27 9.50
CA GLY A 67 6.62 18.96 10.03
C GLY A 67 5.95 18.09 8.96
N THR A 68 6.27 16.79 8.93
CA THR A 68 5.60 15.81 8.07
C THR A 68 5.19 14.61 8.87
N ASP A 69 4.09 13.98 8.49
CA ASP A 69 3.66 12.67 9.00
C ASP A 69 4.54 11.52 8.45
N ALA A 70 3.97 10.36 8.22
CA ALA A 70 4.67 9.22 7.63
C ALA A 70 5.06 9.46 6.16
N GLU A 71 6.16 8.86 5.74
CA GLU A 71 6.56 8.76 4.33
C GLU A 71 5.81 7.60 3.68
N ALA A 72 4.51 7.76 3.47
CA ALA A 72 3.69 6.78 2.78
C ALA A 72 4.02 6.80 1.27
N GLY A 73 4.75 5.79 0.82
CA GLY A 73 5.05 5.52 -0.60
C GLY A 73 4.12 4.46 -1.18
N PRO A 74 4.55 3.77 -2.24
CA PRO A 74 3.88 2.57 -2.73
C PRO A 74 3.77 1.56 -1.59
N THR A 75 2.58 0.98 -1.44
CA THR A 75 2.25 0.09 -0.33
C THR A 75 2.52 -1.38 -0.70
N GLU A 76 2.84 -2.22 0.27
CA GLU A 76 3.11 -3.64 0.05
C GLU A 76 2.25 -4.52 0.95
N ILE A 77 1.87 -5.68 0.42
CA ILE A 77 1.36 -6.80 1.19
C ILE A 77 2.24 -8.03 1.01
N ALA A 78 2.55 -8.69 2.11
CA ALA A 78 3.07 -10.05 2.12
C ALA A 78 2.06 -10.98 2.81
N ILE A 79 1.80 -12.13 2.24
CA ILE A 79 0.89 -13.12 2.80
C ILE A 79 1.66 -14.42 3.03
N ILE A 80 1.79 -14.85 4.29
CA ILE A 80 2.26 -16.18 4.62
C ILE A 80 1.06 -17.12 4.63
N ALA A 81 1.06 -18.14 3.77
CA ALA A 81 -0.04 -19.08 3.69
C ALA A 81 0.43 -20.54 3.56
N ASP A 82 -0.30 -21.46 4.18
CA ASP A 82 -0.13 -22.91 4.04
C ASP A 82 -1.32 -23.54 3.32
N ASP A 83 -1.34 -24.87 3.19
CA ASP A 83 -2.39 -25.62 2.48
C ASP A 83 -3.80 -25.45 3.08
N THR A 84 -3.93 -24.96 4.31
CA THR A 84 -5.21 -24.70 4.96
C THR A 84 -5.85 -23.40 4.53
N ALA A 85 -5.08 -22.49 3.90
CA ALA A 85 -5.56 -21.22 3.42
C ALA A 85 -6.60 -21.37 2.30
N ASN A 86 -7.59 -20.47 2.31
CA ASN A 86 -8.52 -20.36 1.21
C ASN A 86 -7.88 -19.56 0.06
N PRO A 87 -7.63 -20.18 -1.12
CA PRO A 87 -6.95 -19.50 -2.22
C PRO A 87 -7.73 -18.31 -2.78
N VAL A 88 -9.06 -18.31 -2.64
CA VAL A 88 -9.92 -17.20 -3.09
C VAL A 88 -9.67 -15.97 -2.22
N TYR A 89 -9.59 -16.13 -0.90
CA TYR A 89 -9.34 -15.00 0.01
C TYR A 89 -7.95 -14.43 -0.22
N VAL A 90 -6.92 -15.27 -0.26
CA VAL A 90 -5.55 -14.86 -0.57
C VAL A 90 -5.48 -14.09 -1.90
N ALA A 91 -6.19 -14.56 -2.93
CA ALA A 91 -6.23 -13.88 -4.22
C ALA A 91 -6.88 -12.49 -4.14
N TYR A 92 -7.99 -12.35 -3.39
CA TYR A 92 -8.64 -11.06 -3.21
C TYR A 92 -7.75 -10.06 -2.45
N ASP A 93 -7.02 -10.51 -1.44
CA ASP A 93 -6.14 -9.64 -0.66
C ASP A 93 -4.96 -9.15 -1.52
N LEU A 94 -4.35 -10.04 -2.32
CA LEU A 94 -3.32 -9.67 -3.31
C LEU A 94 -3.84 -8.67 -4.36
N ILE A 95 -5.06 -8.88 -4.88
CA ILE A 95 -5.69 -7.99 -5.86
C ILE A 95 -6.05 -6.65 -5.22
N SER A 96 -6.60 -6.65 -4.01
CA SER A 96 -6.94 -5.44 -3.26
C SER A 96 -5.72 -4.53 -3.08
N GLN A 97 -4.58 -5.11 -2.73
CA GLN A 97 -3.32 -4.38 -2.63
C GLN A 97 -2.88 -3.81 -3.99
N ALA A 98 -2.98 -4.60 -5.04
CA ALA A 98 -2.58 -4.19 -6.39
C ALA A 98 -3.43 -3.04 -6.96
N GLU A 99 -4.65 -2.84 -6.48
CA GLU A 99 -5.51 -1.73 -6.89
C GLU A 99 -5.05 -0.35 -6.38
N HIS A 100 -4.17 -0.29 -5.37
CA HIS A 100 -3.76 0.99 -4.78
C HIS A 100 -2.86 1.79 -5.72
N ASP A 101 -1.83 1.16 -6.31
CA ASP A 101 -0.85 1.85 -7.16
C ASP A 101 -0.21 0.85 -8.15
N PRO A 102 0.18 1.26 -9.37
CA PRO A 102 0.92 0.38 -10.28
C PRO A 102 2.23 -0.17 -9.71
N MET A 103 2.81 0.53 -8.72
CA MET A 103 4.02 0.11 -8.00
C MET A 103 3.72 -0.64 -6.69
N ALA A 104 2.46 -0.90 -6.38
CA ALA A 104 2.09 -1.71 -5.21
C ALA A 104 2.66 -3.12 -5.36
N ALA A 105 3.16 -3.68 -4.26
CA ALA A 105 3.70 -5.04 -4.24
C ALA A 105 2.72 -6.00 -3.58
N SER A 106 2.43 -7.11 -4.25
CA SER A 106 1.56 -8.18 -3.78
C SER A 106 2.34 -9.49 -3.78
N VAL A 107 2.72 -9.97 -2.59
CA VAL A 107 3.62 -11.12 -2.42
C VAL A 107 2.97 -12.22 -1.62
N LEU A 108 2.87 -13.42 -2.22
CA LEU A 108 2.52 -14.65 -1.50
C LEU A 108 3.80 -15.42 -1.13
N ILE A 109 3.95 -15.79 0.13
CA ILE A 109 5.04 -16.61 0.65
C ILE A 109 4.45 -17.94 1.12
N THR A 110 4.80 -19.06 0.48
CA THR A 110 4.22 -20.37 0.80
C THR A 110 5.19 -21.51 0.59
N ALA A 111 5.06 -22.56 1.42
CA ALA A 111 5.76 -23.81 1.22
C ALA A 111 4.94 -24.82 0.37
N SER A 112 3.74 -24.43 -0.09
CA SER A 112 2.86 -25.30 -0.87
C SER A 112 2.81 -24.89 -2.34
N PRO A 113 3.43 -25.64 -3.25
CA PRO A 113 3.28 -25.42 -4.69
C PRO A 113 1.83 -25.57 -5.16
N SER A 114 1.04 -26.41 -4.50
CA SER A 114 -0.37 -26.59 -4.85
C SER A 114 -1.22 -25.37 -4.49
N LEU A 115 -0.98 -24.75 -3.33
CA LEU A 115 -1.62 -23.48 -2.97
C LEU A 115 -1.22 -22.36 -3.92
N ALA A 116 0.07 -22.26 -4.24
CA ALA A 116 0.59 -21.25 -5.18
C ALA A 116 -0.13 -21.33 -6.53
N GLN A 117 -0.31 -22.54 -7.08
CA GLN A 117 -1.03 -22.73 -8.35
C GLN A 117 -2.51 -22.33 -8.24
N ARG A 118 -3.19 -22.71 -7.14
CA ARG A 118 -4.59 -22.35 -6.90
C ARG A 118 -4.77 -20.85 -6.75
N VAL A 119 -3.91 -20.18 -5.97
CA VAL A 119 -3.97 -18.73 -5.79
C VAL A 119 -3.72 -18.01 -7.11
N ASN A 120 -2.73 -18.43 -7.89
CA ASN A 120 -2.48 -17.83 -9.20
C ASN A 120 -3.71 -17.94 -10.12
N ALA A 121 -4.34 -19.12 -10.17
CA ALA A 121 -5.55 -19.32 -10.96
C ALA A 121 -6.72 -18.41 -10.50
N GLU A 122 -6.86 -18.21 -9.18
CA GLU A 122 -7.87 -17.33 -8.61
C GLU A 122 -7.59 -15.85 -8.90
N VAL A 123 -6.32 -15.42 -8.86
CA VAL A 123 -5.91 -14.06 -9.26
C VAL A 123 -6.25 -13.82 -10.73
N GLU A 124 -5.83 -14.72 -11.62
CA GLU A 124 -6.11 -14.62 -13.06
C GLU A 124 -7.60 -14.55 -13.39
N ALA A 125 -8.41 -15.28 -12.65
CA ALA A 125 -9.87 -15.31 -12.85
C ALA A 125 -10.57 -14.02 -12.39
N ARG A 126 -9.96 -13.22 -11.50
CA ARG A 126 -10.65 -12.15 -10.78
C ARG A 126 -10.11 -10.74 -10.97
N TYR A 127 -8.82 -10.56 -11.23
CA TYR A 127 -8.23 -9.21 -11.28
C TYR A 127 -8.93 -8.29 -12.29
N SER A 128 -9.41 -8.84 -13.41
CA SER A 128 -10.07 -8.07 -14.47
C SER A 128 -11.47 -7.58 -14.12
N ALA A 129 -12.08 -8.09 -13.05
CA ALA A 129 -13.40 -7.70 -12.59
C ALA A 129 -13.38 -6.52 -11.59
N THR A 130 -12.20 -6.06 -11.18
CA THR A 130 -12.06 -4.95 -10.24
C THR A 130 -12.31 -3.59 -10.93
N ALA A 131 -12.62 -2.56 -10.12
CA ALA A 131 -12.83 -1.20 -10.62
C ALA A 131 -11.57 -0.61 -11.27
N HIS A 132 -10.38 -1.09 -10.88
CA HIS A 132 -9.08 -0.61 -11.35
C HIS A 132 -8.25 -1.74 -12.02
N ALA A 133 -8.91 -2.56 -12.83
CA ALA A 133 -8.32 -3.75 -13.47
C ALA A 133 -6.97 -3.50 -14.16
N GLN A 134 -6.82 -2.38 -14.89
CA GLN A 134 -5.57 -2.04 -15.54
C GLN A 134 -4.44 -1.81 -14.52
N ARG A 135 -4.72 -1.08 -13.45
CA ARG A 135 -3.75 -0.81 -12.38
C ARG A 135 -3.37 -2.09 -11.66
N ALA A 136 -4.35 -2.93 -11.33
CA ALA A 136 -4.10 -4.23 -10.71
C ALA A 136 -3.25 -5.13 -11.61
N ALA A 137 -3.50 -5.14 -12.93
CA ALA A 137 -2.70 -5.90 -13.88
C ALA A 137 -1.23 -5.42 -13.94
N GLU A 138 -1.01 -4.09 -13.93
CA GLU A 138 0.34 -3.50 -13.92
C GLU A 138 1.09 -3.87 -12.62
N ALA A 139 0.43 -3.74 -11.46
CA ALA A 139 1.03 -4.06 -10.17
C ALA A 139 1.33 -5.57 -10.01
N LEU A 140 0.38 -6.44 -10.36
CA LEU A 140 0.53 -7.90 -10.26
C LEU A 140 1.56 -8.45 -11.27
N GLY A 141 1.70 -7.82 -12.43
CA GLY A 141 2.69 -8.20 -13.46
C GLY A 141 4.06 -7.56 -13.26
N GLY A 142 4.23 -6.67 -12.29
CA GLY A 142 5.48 -5.98 -12.00
C GLY A 142 6.49 -6.87 -11.26
N GLU A 143 7.78 -6.52 -11.34
CA GLU A 143 8.87 -7.26 -10.68
C GLU A 143 8.77 -7.29 -9.16
N GLN A 144 8.02 -6.34 -8.57
CA GLN A 144 7.78 -6.23 -7.12
C GLN A 144 6.74 -7.22 -6.59
N SER A 145 5.91 -7.80 -7.45
CA SER A 145 4.86 -8.75 -7.08
C SER A 145 5.21 -10.18 -7.47
N GLY A 146 4.69 -11.15 -6.72
CA GLY A 146 4.91 -12.55 -7.09
C GLY A 146 4.64 -13.57 -6.00
N ILE A 147 4.97 -14.82 -6.31
CA ILE A 147 4.86 -15.96 -5.40
C ILE A 147 6.26 -16.45 -5.05
N VAL A 148 6.58 -16.41 -3.76
CA VAL A 148 7.84 -16.92 -3.20
C VAL A 148 7.60 -18.33 -2.67
N LEU A 149 8.11 -19.32 -3.37
CA LEU A 149 8.10 -20.72 -2.89
C LEU A 149 9.30 -20.95 -1.98
N VAL A 150 9.02 -21.50 -0.82
CA VAL A 150 10.02 -21.82 0.21
C VAL A 150 9.92 -23.29 0.63
N ASP A 151 10.94 -23.80 1.33
CA ASP A 151 10.99 -25.21 1.71
C ASP A 151 10.18 -25.51 3.00
N SER A 152 9.88 -24.51 3.81
CA SER A 152 9.23 -24.69 5.10
C SER A 152 8.55 -23.41 5.60
N LEU A 153 7.68 -23.54 6.62
CA LEU A 153 7.09 -22.41 7.33
C LEU A 153 8.16 -21.56 8.03
N ASP A 154 9.26 -22.16 8.51
CA ASP A 154 10.38 -21.42 9.10
C ASP A 154 11.07 -20.52 8.06
N ALA A 155 11.25 -21.02 6.85
CA ALA A 155 11.76 -20.23 5.73
C ALA A 155 10.79 -19.13 5.33
N ALA A 156 9.47 -19.37 5.35
CA ALA A 156 8.46 -18.36 5.08
C ALA A 156 8.55 -17.20 6.08
N VAL A 157 8.65 -17.50 7.37
CA VAL A 157 8.84 -16.48 8.44
C VAL A 157 10.15 -15.71 8.25
N ALA A 158 11.22 -16.38 7.87
CA ALA A 158 12.51 -15.72 7.62
C ALA A 158 12.41 -14.75 6.43
N VAL A 159 11.78 -15.15 5.34
CA VAL A 159 11.53 -14.31 4.16
C VAL A 159 10.65 -13.11 4.52
N ALA A 160 9.55 -13.33 5.23
CA ALA A 160 8.64 -12.25 5.64
C ALA A 160 9.35 -11.21 6.53
N ASN A 161 10.17 -11.66 7.49
CA ASN A 161 10.97 -10.75 8.33
C ASN A 161 12.06 -10.00 7.53
N ALA A 162 12.62 -10.61 6.50
CA ALA A 162 13.61 -9.95 5.64
C ALA A 162 12.95 -8.96 4.68
N TYR A 163 11.76 -9.28 4.19
CA TYR A 163 10.96 -8.42 3.31
C TYR A 163 10.39 -7.22 4.07
N ALA A 164 9.92 -7.42 5.31
CA ALA A 164 9.44 -6.37 6.22
C ALA A 164 8.30 -5.53 5.63
N ALA A 165 7.28 -6.18 5.07
CA ALA A 165 6.14 -5.53 4.41
C ALA A 165 5.39 -4.55 5.32
N GLU A 166 4.78 -3.54 4.72
CA GLU A 166 3.82 -2.66 5.41
C GLU A 166 2.64 -3.45 5.99
N HIS A 167 2.04 -4.31 5.17
CA HIS A 167 0.96 -5.21 5.58
C HIS A 167 1.43 -6.67 5.50
N LEU A 168 1.34 -7.39 6.61
CA LEU A 168 1.61 -8.82 6.64
C LEU A 168 0.36 -9.57 7.06
N GLU A 169 -0.08 -10.49 6.22
CA GLU A 169 -1.18 -11.40 6.54
C GLU A 169 -0.68 -12.82 6.79
N ILE A 170 -1.35 -13.53 7.69
CA ILE A 170 -1.01 -14.90 8.08
C ILE A 170 -2.24 -15.79 7.89
N HIS A 171 -2.18 -16.68 6.91
CA HIS A 171 -3.22 -17.65 6.55
C HIS A 171 -2.69 -19.09 6.73
N THR A 172 -2.35 -19.44 7.96
CA THR A 172 -1.79 -20.76 8.31
C THR A 172 -2.62 -21.43 9.40
N ALA A 173 -2.50 -22.75 9.54
CA ALA A 173 -3.15 -23.48 10.63
C ALA A 173 -2.71 -22.98 12.02
N GLU A 174 -1.46 -22.57 12.16
CA GLU A 174 -0.83 -22.13 13.41
C GLU A 174 -0.69 -20.59 13.48
N LEU A 175 -1.79 -19.85 13.27
CA LEU A 175 -1.81 -18.36 13.18
C LEU A 175 -0.99 -17.68 14.27
N GLY A 176 -1.28 -17.99 15.55
CA GLY A 176 -0.63 -17.35 16.70
C GLY A 176 0.87 -17.65 16.77
N ALA A 177 1.25 -18.90 16.58
CA ALA A 177 2.65 -19.32 16.64
C ALA A 177 3.49 -18.69 15.51
N VAL A 178 2.89 -18.44 14.35
CA VAL A 178 3.56 -17.73 13.25
C VAL A 178 3.67 -16.25 13.57
N ALA A 179 2.59 -15.62 14.05
CA ALA A 179 2.55 -14.19 14.38
C ALA A 179 3.61 -13.81 15.44
N GLU A 180 3.78 -14.63 16.48
CA GLU A 180 4.79 -14.41 17.54
C GLU A 180 6.23 -14.38 17.01
N ARG A 181 6.49 -14.94 15.84
CA ARG A 181 7.82 -15.03 15.21
C ARG A 181 8.10 -13.88 14.24
N ILE A 182 7.09 -13.08 13.93
CA ILE A 182 7.26 -11.90 13.07
C ILE A 182 7.85 -10.76 13.89
N LYS A 183 8.91 -10.18 13.38
CA LYS A 183 9.67 -9.10 14.00
C LYS A 183 9.58 -7.79 13.23
N HIS A 184 9.36 -7.89 11.93
CA HIS A 184 9.42 -6.76 11.01
C HIS A 184 8.19 -6.78 10.10
N ALA A 185 7.19 -5.98 10.47
CA ALA A 185 6.03 -5.65 9.64
C ALA A 185 5.43 -4.34 10.16
N GLY A 186 4.79 -3.57 9.30
CA GLY A 186 4.06 -2.37 9.71
C GLY A 186 2.78 -2.72 10.45
N ALA A 187 1.99 -3.65 9.92
CA ALA A 187 0.81 -4.23 10.56
C ALA A 187 0.76 -5.74 10.30
N ILE A 188 0.26 -6.50 11.27
CA ILE A 188 0.09 -7.96 11.17
C ILE A 188 -1.40 -8.29 11.30
N PHE A 189 -1.93 -8.98 10.30
CA PHE A 189 -3.31 -9.47 10.26
C PHE A 189 -3.31 -11.00 10.39
N VAL A 190 -4.16 -11.51 11.27
CA VAL A 190 -4.27 -12.95 11.56
C VAL A 190 -5.73 -13.40 11.54
#